data_6d025441e9db2b64098df9532f25f0df
#
_entry.id   6d025441e9db2b64098df9532f25f0df
#
_cell.length_a   1.000
_cell.length_b   1.000
_cell.length_c   1.000
_cell.angle_alpha   90.00
_cell.angle_beta   90.00
_cell.angle_gamma   90.00
#
_symmetry.space_group_name_H-M   'P 1'
#
loop_
_entity.id
_entity.type
_entity.pdbx_description
1 polymer ?
#
loop_
_entity_poly.entity_id
_entity_poly.type
_entity_poly.pdbx_seq_one_letter_code
_entity_poly.pdbx_strand_id
1 'polypeptide(L)'
;FWSAAATQMLKGEVYLWSGRQMNGGNSDYTIAKNAFENVKKADVGLVTSSFKDIFSFENKKNKEMIFTIHNGKDEYEMWGGYYRMRLIPAQDKMVKIYCDENGNSFVGTPDAQLNGLTQLQVRREFYFKGFRNNDTRWTTSLKAVYKKDAQGVVSYFGPITYKFQGTMLEGGSTRSFLDDFPIYRYADCLLQLAMAKVLLGEDPTEEINAVRERAYGSKYFNEHKAEIAYPNDNDPEFYTDNKWMKPDNAGALEAILKERLREFMFEGKRWYDIRLLGWDYVHQYSSAEQSRLLWPIDAGTLTNNSALKQTPGYE
;
A
#
# COMPACT_ATOMS: atom_id res chain seq x y z
N PHE A 1 -9.87 -10.29 15.58
CA PHE A 1 -10.84 -9.69 16.50
C PHE A 1 -10.58 -8.19 16.61
N TRP A 2 -11.65 -7.41 16.82
CA TRP A 2 -11.54 -5.97 17.08
C TRP A 2 -10.89 -5.72 18.44
N SER A 3 -9.85 -4.92 18.50
CA SER A 3 -9.05 -4.67 19.72
C SER A 3 -9.16 -3.19 20.16
N ALA A 4 -8.70 -2.89 21.37
CA ALA A 4 -8.58 -1.50 21.85
C ALA A 4 -7.66 -0.68 20.91
N ALA A 5 -6.56 -1.26 20.43
CA ALA A 5 -5.68 -0.63 19.44
C ALA A 5 -6.41 -0.33 18.12
N ALA A 6 -7.22 -1.28 17.62
CA ALA A 6 -8.03 -1.06 16.42
C ALA A 6 -9.07 0.08 16.62
N THR A 7 -9.67 0.17 17.80
CA THR A 7 -10.58 1.28 18.15
C THR A 7 -9.85 2.63 18.14
N GLN A 8 -8.63 2.69 18.67
CA GLN A 8 -7.81 3.91 18.64
C GLN A 8 -7.37 4.27 17.21
N MET A 9 -7.04 3.28 16.36
CA MET A 9 -6.76 3.52 14.93
C MET A 9 -7.96 4.15 14.23
N LEU A 10 -9.15 3.56 14.37
CA LEU A 10 -10.37 4.11 13.78
C LEU A 10 -10.69 5.52 14.32
N LYS A 11 -10.55 5.72 15.64
CA LYS A 11 -10.74 7.05 16.25
C LYS A 11 -9.78 8.07 15.64
N GLY A 12 -8.50 7.75 15.54
CA GLY A 12 -7.50 8.63 14.94
C GLY A 12 -7.82 8.97 13.48
N GLU A 13 -8.19 7.99 12.68
CA GLU A 13 -8.53 8.17 11.27
C GLU A 13 -9.77 9.05 11.08
N VAL A 14 -10.84 8.83 11.87
CA VAL A 14 -12.06 9.65 11.83
C VAL A 14 -11.77 11.10 12.20
N TYR A 15 -10.96 11.34 13.24
CA TYR A 15 -10.62 12.70 13.66
C TYR A 15 -9.61 13.40 12.74
N LEU A 16 -8.72 12.68 12.08
CA LEU A 16 -7.93 13.26 10.98
C LEU A 16 -8.83 13.73 9.84
N TRP A 17 -9.80 12.88 9.48
CA TRP A 17 -10.76 13.19 8.42
C TRP A 17 -11.64 14.40 8.78
N SER A 18 -12.27 14.40 9.96
CA SER A 18 -13.14 15.50 10.39
C SER A 18 -12.35 16.80 10.55
N GLY A 19 -11.14 16.73 11.08
CA GLY A 19 -10.24 17.88 11.19
C GLY A 19 -9.92 18.54 9.85
N ARG A 20 -9.71 17.74 8.82
CA ARG A 20 -9.31 18.22 7.49
C ARG A 20 -10.49 18.54 6.58
N GLN A 21 -11.52 17.70 6.56
CA GLN A 21 -12.63 17.76 5.61
C GLN A 21 -13.91 18.36 6.18
N MET A 22 -14.02 18.46 7.51
CA MET A 22 -15.23 18.95 8.21
C MET A 22 -14.95 20.15 9.11
N ASN A 23 -13.83 20.85 8.90
CA ASN A 23 -13.41 22.05 9.64
C ASN A 23 -13.17 21.84 11.15
N GLY A 24 -12.90 20.61 11.61
CA GLY A 24 -12.58 20.34 13.02
C GLY A 24 -11.19 20.89 13.45
N GLY A 25 -10.28 21.06 12.50
CA GLY A 25 -8.99 21.73 12.67
C GLY A 25 -8.12 21.14 13.78
N ASN A 26 -7.37 21.98 14.50
CA ASN A 26 -6.40 21.55 15.50
C ASN A 26 -7.00 20.76 16.66
N SER A 27 -8.27 21.00 17.02
CA SER A 27 -8.96 20.21 18.04
C SER A 27 -9.00 18.73 17.66
N ASP A 28 -9.46 18.47 16.44
CA ASP A 28 -9.61 17.10 15.94
C ASP A 28 -8.24 16.46 15.65
N TYR A 29 -7.27 17.21 15.12
CA TYR A 29 -5.90 16.70 14.93
C TYR A 29 -5.25 16.31 16.26
N THR A 30 -5.52 17.05 17.35
CA THR A 30 -5.04 16.70 18.69
C THR A 30 -5.66 15.40 19.19
N ILE A 31 -6.97 15.20 18.96
CA ILE A 31 -7.64 13.94 19.32
C ILE A 31 -7.08 12.77 18.50
N ALA A 32 -6.85 12.99 17.20
CA ALA A 32 -6.25 11.98 16.30
C ALA A 32 -4.85 11.60 16.78
N LYS A 33 -3.97 12.58 17.03
CA LYS A 33 -2.62 12.35 17.56
C LYS A 33 -2.65 11.53 18.84
N ASN A 34 -3.46 11.92 19.82
CA ASN A 34 -3.59 11.20 21.09
C ASN A 34 -4.10 9.76 20.90
N ALA A 35 -4.97 9.52 19.93
CA ALA A 35 -5.45 8.18 19.61
C ALA A 35 -4.32 7.31 19.08
N PHE A 36 -3.51 7.79 18.14
CA PHE A 36 -2.36 7.06 17.60
C PHE A 36 -1.26 6.85 18.65
N GLU A 37 -1.00 7.82 19.53
CA GLU A 37 -0.09 7.66 20.67
C GLU A 37 -0.58 6.58 21.64
N ASN A 38 -1.88 6.40 21.81
CA ASN A 38 -2.43 5.31 22.60
C ASN A 38 -2.24 3.94 21.92
N VAL A 39 -2.24 3.88 20.57
CA VAL A 39 -1.88 2.64 19.86
C VAL A 39 -0.43 2.25 20.13
N LYS A 40 0.51 3.21 20.18
CA LYS A 40 1.94 2.96 20.51
C LYS A 40 2.15 2.32 21.89
N LYS A 41 1.18 2.44 22.81
CA LYS A 41 1.24 1.82 24.16
C LYS A 41 0.77 0.36 24.18
N ALA A 42 0.16 -0.13 23.11
CA ALA A 42 -0.25 -1.52 22.97
C ALA A 42 0.94 -2.43 22.60
N ASP A 43 0.74 -3.76 22.72
CA ASP A 43 1.74 -4.73 22.27
C ASP A 43 1.74 -4.86 20.75
N VAL A 44 2.14 -3.81 20.09
CA VAL A 44 2.27 -3.70 18.62
C VAL A 44 3.61 -3.07 18.26
N GLY A 45 4.12 -3.36 17.05
CA GLY A 45 5.41 -2.85 16.60
C GLY A 45 5.70 -3.21 15.16
N LEU A 46 6.72 -2.58 14.56
CA LEU A 46 7.17 -2.95 13.23
C LEU A 46 7.81 -4.33 13.22
N VAL A 47 7.51 -5.13 12.19
CA VAL A 47 8.25 -6.34 11.87
C VAL A 47 9.57 -5.92 11.22
N THR A 48 10.69 -6.27 11.84
CA THR A 48 12.04 -5.84 11.44
C THR A 48 12.87 -6.94 10.77
N SER A 49 12.39 -8.19 10.79
CA SER A 49 13.07 -9.31 10.12
C SER A 49 13.10 -9.13 8.60
N SER A 50 11.96 -8.85 8.01
CA SER A 50 11.81 -8.55 6.57
C SER A 50 10.45 -7.90 6.31
N PHE A 51 10.37 -7.00 5.35
CA PHE A 51 9.07 -6.45 4.92
C PHE A 51 8.11 -7.54 4.39
N LYS A 52 8.66 -8.58 3.74
CA LYS A 52 7.90 -9.72 3.25
C LYS A 52 7.22 -10.50 4.37
N ASP A 53 7.87 -10.61 5.53
CA ASP A 53 7.38 -11.42 6.67
C ASP A 53 6.07 -10.86 7.26
N ILE A 54 5.76 -9.57 7.03
CA ILE A 54 4.50 -8.96 7.45
C ILE A 54 3.30 -9.68 6.81
N PHE A 55 3.44 -10.13 5.57
CA PHE A 55 2.37 -10.69 4.75
C PHE A 55 2.47 -12.21 4.59
N SER A 56 3.40 -12.87 5.31
CA SER A 56 3.56 -14.31 5.23
C SER A 56 2.39 -15.05 5.89
N PHE A 57 1.91 -16.09 5.23
CA PHE A 57 0.88 -16.96 5.76
C PHE A 57 1.29 -17.59 7.09
N GLU A 58 2.57 -17.93 7.25
CA GLU A 58 3.14 -18.51 8.47
C GLU A 58 3.27 -17.49 9.61
N ASN A 59 3.14 -16.19 9.33
CA ASN A 59 3.33 -15.11 10.30
C ASN A 59 2.10 -14.20 10.45
N LYS A 60 0.89 -14.71 10.29
CA LYS A 60 -0.36 -13.94 10.31
C LYS A 60 -0.59 -13.11 11.58
N LYS A 61 -0.16 -13.60 12.74
CA LYS A 61 -0.35 -12.95 14.06
C LYS A 61 0.87 -12.13 14.47
N ASN A 62 1.61 -11.57 13.50
CA ASN A 62 2.77 -10.75 13.85
C ASN A 62 2.37 -9.44 14.54
N LYS A 63 3.33 -8.83 15.24
CA LYS A 63 3.12 -7.63 16.06
C LYS A 63 2.69 -6.40 15.27
N GLU A 64 2.89 -6.39 13.95
CA GLU A 64 2.51 -5.26 13.13
C GLU A 64 1.01 -5.23 12.80
N MET A 65 0.32 -6.39 12.85
CA MET A 65 -1.10 -6.49 12.52
C MET A 65 -1.97 -6.04 13.69
N ILE A 66 -2.68 -4.91 13.52
CA ILE A 66 -3.61 -4.35 14.52
C ILE A 66 -5.03 -4.85 14.25
N PHE A 67 -5.47 -4.83 12.98
CA PHE A 67 -6.74 -5.37 12.56
C PHE A 67 -6.67 -5.89 11.13
N THR A 68 -7.12 -7.11 10.92
CA THR A 68 -7.11 -7.79 9.62
C THR A 68 -8.47 -8.42 9.32
N ILE A 69 -8.77 -8.57 8.03
CA ILE A 69 -9.78 -9.51 7.57
C ILE A 69 -9.08 -10.87 7.47
N HIS A 70 -9.52 -11.79 8.31
CA HIS A 70 -8.94 -13.13 8.37
C HIS A 70 -9.41 -13.98 7.19
N ASN A 71 -8.47 -14.71 6.58
CA ASN A 71 -8.73 -15.73 5.58
C ASN A 71 -8.18 -17.07 6.10
N GLY A 72 -8.92 -18.13 5.96
CA GLY A 72 -8.56 -19.44 6.47
C GLY A 72 -8.98 -20.56 5.52
N LYS A 73 -8.25 -21.67 5.56
CA LYS A 73 -8.66 -22.89 4.88
C LYS A 73 -10.01 -23.34 5.47
N ASP A 74 -10.93 -23.70 4.60
CA ASP A 74 -12.28 -24.15 4.97
C ASP A 74 -13.17 -23.05 5.62
N GLU A 75 -12.73 -21.79 5.61
CA GLU A 75 -13.48 -20.62 6.03
C GLU A 75 -13.69 -19.69 4.82
N TYR A 76 -13.23 -18.46 4.90
CA TYR A 76 -13.25 -17.52 3.80
C TYR A 76 -11.88 -17.43 3.14
N GLU A 77 -11.81 -17.72 1.86
CA GLU A 77 -10.64 -17.41 1.03
C GLU A 77 -10.90 -16.13 0.25
N MET A 78 -9.95 -15.20 0.26
CA MET A 78 -10.12 -13.95 -0.48
C MET A 78 -9.87 -14.14 -1.99
N TRP A 79 -10.53 -15.11 -2.58
CA TRP A 79 -10.53 -15.35 -4.03
C TRP A 79 -10.94 -14.10 -4.81
N GLY A 80 -11.90 -13.39 -4.25
CA GLY A 80 -12.37 -12.14 -4.80
C GLY A 80 -11.64 -10.92 -4.29
N GLY A 81 -10.56 -11.04 -3.55
CA GLY A 81 -9.72 -9.92 -3.15
C GLY A 81 -9.40 -9.06 -4.34
N TYR A 82 -10.40 -8.36 -4.71
CA TYR A 82 -10.86 -7.87 -6.00
C TYR A 82 -9.74 -7.36 -6.90
N TYR A 83 -8.67 -6.83 -6.32
CA TYR A 83 -7.51 -6.37 -7.06
C TYR A 83 -6.36 -7.39 -7.11
N ARG A 84 -6.24 -8.32 -6.13
CA ARG A 84 -5.17 -9.33 -6.11
C ARG A 84 -5.23 -10.22 -7.35
N MET A 85 -6.37 -10.86 -7.59
CA MET A 85 -6.57 -11.70 -8.77
C MET A 85 -6.42 -10.91 -10.07
N ARG A 86 -6.82 -9.64 -10.08
CA ARG A 86 -6.75 -8.80 -11.28
C ARG A 86 -5.33 -8.37 -11.63
N LEU A 87 -4.44 -8.33 -10.65
CA LEU A 87 -3.04 -7.89 -10.79
C LEU A 87 -2.05 -9.06 -10.87
N ILE A 88 -2.47 -10.28 -10.49
CA ILE A 88 -1.64 -11.49 -10.60
C ILE A 88 -1.89 -12.15 -11.96
N PRO A 89 -0.84 -12.63 -12.65
CA PRO A 89 -0.98 -13.36 -13.90
C PRO A 89 -1.71 -14.68 -13.73
N ALA A 90 -2.41 -15.11 -14.77
CA ALA A 90 -2.89 -16.48 -14.86
C ALA A 90 -1.71 -17.46 -14.89
N GLN A 91 -1.87 -18.62 -14.26
CA GLN A 91 -0.79 -19.61 -14.13
C GLN A 91 -0.22 -20.05 -15.48
N ASP A 92 -1.08 -20.27 -16.46
CA ASP A 92 -0.65 -20.67 -17.81
C ASP A 92 0.24 -19.61 -18.49
N LYS A 93 0.03 -18.32 -18.22
CA LYS A 93 0.87 -17.24 -18.72
C LYS A 93 2.23 -17.20 -18.03
N MET A 94 2.26 -17.47 -16.71
CA MET A 94 3.52 -17.55 -15.97
C MET A 94 4.45 -18.63 -16.53
N VAL A 95 3.91 -19.78 -16.90
CA VAL A 95 4.72 -20.91 -17.38
C VAL A 95 4.98 -20.89 -18.90
N LYS A 96 4.09 -20.26 -19.69
CA LYS A 96 4.16 -20.33 -21.17
C LYS A 96 4.71 -19.05 -21.82
N ILE A 97 4.55 -17.89 -21.17
CA ILE A 97 4.79 -16.59 -21.80
C ILE A 97 5.89 -15.82 -21.10
N TYR A 98 5.91 -15.83 -19.75
CA TYR A 98 6.84 -15.02 -18.99
C TYR A 98 8.10 -15.77 -18.59
N CYS A 99 9.18 -15.00 -18.44
CA CYS A 99 10.50 -15.46 -17.99
C CYS A 99 11.13 -14.41 -17.07
N ASP A 100 12.25 -14.76 -16.46
CA ASP A 100 13.10 -13.81 -15.73
C ASP A 100 13.94 -12.94 -16.69
N GLU A 101 14.77 -12.06 -16.14
CA GLU A 101 15.66 -11.16 -16.89
C GLU A 101 16.71 -11.90 -17.75
N ASN A 102 17.01 -13.15 -17.43
CA ASN A 102 17.95 -13.99 -18.15
C ASN A 102 17.25 -14.88 -19.22
N GLY A 103 15.92 -14.79 -19.31
CA GLY A 103 15.12 -15.60 -20.23
C GLY A 103 14.85 -17.03 -19.74
N ASN A 104 15.05 -17.29 -18.43
CA ASN A 104 14.72 -18.58 -17.83
C ASN A 104 13.22 -18.66 -17.54
N SER A 105 12.61 -19.79 -17.90
CA SER A 105 11.21 -20.06 -17.62
C SER A 105 10.96 -20.17 -16.10
N PHE A 106 9.75 -19.78 -15.67
CA PHE A 106 9.31 -19.99 -14.30
C PHE A 106 8.86 -21.42 -13.98
N VAL A 107 8.81 -22.32 -14.97
CA VAL A 107 8.48 -23.73 -14.75
C VAL A 107 9.39 -24.34 -13.68
N GLY A 108 8.81 -25.02 -12.71
CA GLY A 108 9.53 -25.62 -11.58
C GLY A 108 9.92 -24.64 -10.46
N THR A 109 9.55 -23.36 -10.57
CA THR A 109 9.76 -22.36 -9.51
C THR A 109 8.45 -22.07 -8.75
N PRO A 110 8.53 -21.49 -7.55
CA PRO A 110 7.32 -21.04 -6.82
C PRO A 110 6.46 -20.04 -7.59
N ASP A 111 7.03 -19.30 -8.52
CA ASP A 111 6.31 -18.31 -9.34
C ASP A 111 5.43 -18.97 -10.41
N ALA A 112 5.76 -20.19 -10.84
CA ALA A 112 4.89 -20.99 -11.72
C ALA A 112 3.51 -21.29 -11.13
N GLN A 113 3.36 -21.11 -9.83
CA GLN A 113 2.13 -21.40 -9.07
C GLN A 113 1.27 -20.16 -8.81
N LEU A 114 1.74 -18.97 -9.23
CA LEU A 114 0.92 -17.76 -9.21
C LEU A 114 -0.30 -17.94 -10.10
N ASN A 115 -1.48 -17.56 -9.60
CA ASN A 115 -2.72 -17.73 -10.33
C ASN A 115 -3.66 -16.52 -10.12
N GLY A 116 -4.05 -15.88 -11.20
CA GLY A 116 -4.93 -14.72 -11.22
C GLY A 116 -5.50 -14.46 -12.61
N LEU A 117 -5.97 -13.25 -12.86
CA LEU A 117 -6.68 -12.89 -14.10
C LEU A 117 -5.94 -11.91 -15.01
N THR A 118 -4.91 -11.24 -14.54
CA THR A 118 -4.14 -10.20 -15.29
C THR A 118 -5.04 -9.15 -15.97
N GLN A 119 -6.02 -8.62 -15.26
CA GLN A 119 -6.94 -7.60 -15.82
C GLN A 119 -6.42 -6.18 -15.62
N LEU A 120 -5.55 -5.98 -14.64
CA LEU A 120 -4.91 -4.71 -14.32
C LEU A 120 -3.40 -4.90 -14.27
N GLN A 121 -2.66 -3.85 -14.58
CA GLN A 121 -1.20 -3.83 -14.46
C GLN A 121 -0.74 -2.55 -13.78
N VAL A 122 0.32 -2.66 -13.00
CA VAL A 122 1.06 -1.50 -12.52
C VAL A 122 1.77 -0.86 -13.71
N ARG A 123 1.79 0.46 -13.77
CA ARG A 123 2.50 1.16 -14.85
C ARG A 123 3.98 0.80 -14.84
N ARG A 124 4.51 0.52 -16.03
CA ARG A 124 5.91 0.13 -16.22
C ARG A 124 6.89 1.14 -15.60
N GLU A 125 6.64 2.41 -15.81
CA GLU A 125 7.49 3.48 -15.33
C GLU A 125 7.53 3.54 -13.79
N PHE A 126 6.41 3.18 -13.12
CA PHE A 126 6.37 3.13 -11.66
C PHE A 126 7.31 2.06 -11.08
N TYR A 127 7.53 0.95 -11.78
CA TYR A 127 8.48 -0.06 -11.34
C TYR A 127 9.89 0.53 -11.12
N PHE A 128 10.32 1.43 -11.99
CA PHE A 128 11.65 2.04 -11.95
C PHE A 128 11.73 3.33 -11.11
N LYS A 129 10.60 4.02 -10.91
CA LYS A 129 10.55 5.33 -10.23
C LYS A 129 9.69 5.34 -8.95
N GLY A 130 9.17 4.20 -8.53
CA GLY A 130 8.36 4.08 -7.32
C GLY A 130 9.20 3.88 -6.06
N PHE A 131 10.34 3.25 -6.18
CA PHE A 131 11.21 2.89 -5.06
C PHE A 131 12.65 3.25 -5.36
N ARG A 132 13.38 3.64 -4.32
CA ARG A 132 14.84 3.77 -4.40
C ARG A 132 15.51 2.39 -4.31
N ASN A 133 16.76 2.31 -4.78
CA ASN A 133 17.57 1.11 -4.61
C ASN A 133 17.66 0.71 -3.12
N ASN A 134 17.72 -0.57 -2.86
CA ASN A 134 17.76 -1.18 -1.51
C ASN A 134 16.49 -0.98 -0.66
N ASP A 135 15.42 -0.37 -1.18
CA ASP A 135 14.12 -0.39 -0.52
C ASP A 135 13.48 -1.77 -0.67
N THR A 136 13.43 -2.54 0.42
CA THR A 136 12.92 -3.93 0.41
C THR A 136 11.45 -4.05 0.05
N ARG A 137 10.70 -2.95 0.16
CA ARG A 137 9.30 -2.87 -0.26
C ARG A 137 9.15 -3.03 -1.76
N TRP A 138 10.14 -2.61 -2.54
CA TRP A 138 10.14 -2.75 -4.00
C TRP A 138 9.96 -4.20 -4.43
N THR A 139 10.93 -5.04 -4.09
CA THR A 139 10.96 -6.45 -4.50
C THR A 139 9.91 -7.31 -3.81
N THR A 140 9.39 -6.87 -2.66
CA THR A 140 8.26 -7.51 -2.00
C THR A 140 6.93 -7.16 -2.66
N SER A 141 6.76 -5.92 -3.13
CA SER A 141 5.49 -5.47 -3.70
C SER A 141 5.35 -5.77 -5.19
N LEU A 142 6.47 -5.74 -5.93
CA LEU A 142 6.50 -5.85 -7.37
C LEU A 142 7.59 -6.82 -7.84
N LYS A 143 7.29 -7.59 -8.86
CA LYS A 143 8.27 -8.42 -9.58
C LYS A 143 8.28 -8.07 -11.06
N ALA A 144 9.46 -7.82 -11.63
CA ALA A 144 9.62 -7.69 -13.07
C ALA A 144 9.43 -9.05 -13.74
N VAL A 145 8.72 -9.05 -14.85
CA VAL A 145 8.64 -10.19 -15.74
C VAL A 145 9.02 -9.77 -17.16
N TYR A 146 9.59 -10.71 -17.88
CA TYR A 146 10.11 -10.54 -19.23
C TYR A 146 9.42 -11.50 -20.20
N LYS A 147 9.59 -11.27 -21.49
CA LYS A 147 9.21 -12.19 -22.55
C LYS A 147 10.41 -12.50 -23.40
N LYS A 148 10.47 -13.74 -23.88
CA LYS A 148 11.47 -14.19 -24.83
C LYS A 148 10.79 -14.42 -26.18
N ASP A 149 11.32 -13.82 -27.24
CA ASP A 149 10.79 -14.01 -28.58
C ASP A 149 11.32 -15.29 -29.23
N ALA A 150 10.87 -15.57 -30.46
CA ALA A 150 11.28 -16.77 -31.22
C ALA A 150 12.78 -16.76 -31.59
N GLN A 151 13.44 -15.61 -31.59
CA GLN A 151 14.86 -15.42 -31.84
C GLN A 151 15.68 -15.52 -30.54
N GLY A 152 15.04 -15.71 -29.39
CA GLY A 152 15.69 -15.81 -28.08
C GLY A 152 15.99 -14.46 -27.43
N VAL A 153 15.52 -13.34 -28.00
CA VAL A 153 15.71 -12.01 -27.42
C VAL A 153 14.77 -11.81 -26.23
N VAL A 154 15.36 -11.48 -25.08
CA VAL A 154 14.65 -11.22 -23.84
C VAL A 154 14.31 -9.74 -23.75
N SER A 155 13.05 -9.42 -23.56
CA SER A 155 12.57 -8.05 -23.43
C SER A 155 11.70 -7.87 -22.18
N TYR A 156 11.88 -6.74 -21.47
CA TYR A 156 11.07 -6.39 -20.32
C TYR A 156 9.60 -6.25 -20.73
N PHE A 157 8.72 -7.00 -20.06
CA PHE A 157 7.27 -6.90 -20.28
C PHE A 157 6.60 -5.91 -19.34
N GLY A 158 6.81 -6.04 -18.03
CA GLY A 158 6.21 -5.18 -17.02
C GLY A 158 6.35 -5.76 -15.61
N PRO A 159 5.88 -5.00 -14.59
CA PRO A 159 5.82 -5.54 -13.24
C PRO A 159 4.51 -6.29 -13.03
N ILE A 160 4.57 -7.31 -12.19
CA ILE A 160 3.42 -7.98 -11.62
C ILE A 160 3.33 -7.69 -10.12
N THR A 161 2.14 -7.81 -9.54
CA THR A 161 1.95 -7.72 -8.10
C THR A 161 2.58 -8.93 -7.42
N TYR A 162 3.37 -8.69 -6.37
CA TYR A 162 4.12 -9.73 -5.68
C TYR A 162 3.89 -9.73 -4.16
N LYS A 163 3.19 -8.74 -3.60
CA LYS A 163 2.95 -8.57 -2.16
C LYS A 163 2.07 -9.66 -1.55
N PHE A 164 0.95 -9.98 -2.19
CA PHE A 164 -0.01 -10.97 -1.73
C PHE A 164 -0.04 -12.16 -2.70
N GLN A 165 0.94 -13.02 -2.56
CA GLN A 165 1.15 -14.14 -3.49
C GLN A 165 0.26 -15.34 -3.23
N GLY A 166 -0.41 -15.40 -2.06
CA GLY A 166 -1.03 -16.61 -1.58
C GLY A 166 0.01 -17.63 -1.05
N THR A 167 -0.48 -18.76 -0.61
CA THR A 167 0.34 -19.88 -0.11
C THR A 167 0.04 -21.17 -0.85
N MET A 168 0.99 -22.10 -0.86
CA MET A 168 0.78 -23.47 -1.34
C MET A 168 0.26 -24.31 -0.22
N LEU A 169 -0.90 -24.93 -0.46
CA LEU A 169 -1.39 -25.99 0.42
C LEU A 169 -0.80 -27.34 0.01
N GLU A 170 -0.72 -28.26 0.95
CA GLU A 170 -0.28 -29.63 0.68
C GLU A 170 -1.16 -30.28 -0.39
N GLY A 171 -0.54 -30.87 -1.41
CA GLY A 171 -1.23 -31.45 -2.56
C GLY A 171 -1.79 -30.46 -3.56
N GLY A 172 -1.66 -29.15 -3.33
CA GLY A 172 -2.14 -28.11 -4.25
C GLY A 172 -1.24 -27.94 -5.48
N SER A 173 -1.83 -27.58 -6.61
CA SER A 173 -1.11 -27.24 -7.85
C SER A 173 -1.03 -25.73 -8.10
N THR A 174 -1.85 -24.96 -7.39
CA THR A 174 -1.89 -23.48 -7.43
C THR A 174 -1.90 -22.93 -6.03
N ARG A 175 -1.56 -21.64 -5.89
CA ARG A 175 -1.61 -20.95 -4.59
C ARG A 175 -3.06 -20.62 -4.20
N SER A 176 -3.39 -20.85 -2.94
CA SER A 176 -4.61 -20.40 -2.27
C SER A 176 -4.38 -19.03 -1.62
N PHE A 177 -5.38 -18.16 -1.70
CA PHE A 177 -5.28 -16.79 -1.15
C PHE A 177 -5.76 -16.75 0.30
N LEU A 178 -4.95 -17.33 1.17
CA LEU A 178 -5.19 -17.40 2.61
C LEU A 178 -4.49 -16.30 3.40
N ASP A 179 -3.78 -15.40 2.73
CA ASP A 179 -3.13 -14.25 3.40
C ASP A 179 -4.20 -13.36 4.05
N ASP A 180 -3.98 -12.98 5.31
CA ASP A 180 -4.84 -12.02 5.98
C ASP A 180 -4.75 -10.66 5.30
N PHE A 181 -5.87 -9.96 5.13
CA PHE A 181 -5.88 -8.63 4.55
C PHE A 181 -5.79 -7.57 5.64
N PRO A 182 -4.69 -6.78 5.70
CA PRO A 182 -4.51 -5.78 6.73
C PRO A 182 -5.44 -4.59 6.49
N ILE A 183 -6.25 -4.26 7.50
CA ILE A 183 -7.00 -3.00 7.57
C ILE A 183 -6.16 -1.98 8.33
N TYR A 184 -5.60 -2.35 9.49
CA TYR A 184 -4.70 -1.50 10.26
C TYR A 184 -3.41 -2.25 10.61
N ARG A 185 -2.27 -1.60 10.34
CA ARG A 185 -0.93 -2.05 10.71
C ARG A 185 -0.22 -0.98 11.54
N TYR A 186 0.81 -1.35 12.28
CA TYR A 186 1.56 -0.40 13.09
C TYR A 186 2.27 0.67 12.24
N ALA A 187 2.75 0.33 11.05
CA ALA A 187 3.26 1.34 10.10
C ALA A 187 2.19 2.38 9.71
N ASP A 188 0.91 1.98 9.61
CA ASP A 188 -0.20 2.91 9.37
C ASP A 188 -0.42 3.85 10.57
N CYS A 189 -0.32 3.32 11.79
CA CYS A 189 -0.34 4.14 13.01
C CYS A 189 0.76 5.21 12.98
N LEU A 190 2.00 4.82 12.69
CA LEU A 190 3.13 5.76 12.65
C LEU A 190 2.93 6.85 11.58
N LEU A 191 2.58 6.49 10.36
CA LEU A 191 2.43 7.47 9.27
C LEU A 191 1.16 8.33 9.40
N GLN A 192 0.10 7.85 10.05
CA GLN A 192 -1.04 8.70 10.42
C GLN A 192 -0.72 9.61 11.61
N LEU A 193 0.07 9.16 12.58
CA LEU A 193 0.60 10.01 13.65
C LEU A 193 1.47 11.12 13.10
N ALA A 194 2.39 10.80 12.16
CA ALA A 194 3.19 11.78 11.44
C ALA A 194 2.28 12.83 10.74
N MET A 195 1.20 12.38 10.10
CA MET A 195 0.22 13.26 9.46
C MET A 195 -0.42 14.22 10.47
N ALA A 196 -0.88 13.70 11.62
CA ALA A 196 -1.48 14.50 12.68
C ALA A 196 -0.49 15.53 13.24
N LYS A 197 0.77 15.13 13.47
CA LYS A 197 1.84 16.02 13.92
C LYS A 197 2.07 17.17 12.93
N VAL A 198 2.22 16.88 11.64
CA VAL A 198 2.41 17.90 10.61
C VAL A 198 1.24 18.89 10.54
N LEU A 199 0.01 18.39 10.62
CA LEU A 199 -1.19 19.25 10.64
C LEU A 199 -1.28 20.14 11.88
N LEU A 200 -0.60 19.76 12.98
CA LEU A 200 -0.44 20.55 14.19
C LEU A 200 0.81 21.45 14.19
N GLY A 201 1.66 21.37 13.17
CA GLY A 201 2.93 22.08 13.10
C GLY A 201 4.05 21.42 13.92
N GLU A 202 3.91 20.13 14.27
CA GLU A 202 4.89 19.35 15.02
C GLU A 202 5.80 18.53 14.08
N ASP A 203 6.96 18.09 14.58
CA ASP A 203 7.96 17.33 13.82
C ASP A 203 7.56 15.85 13.61
N PRO A 204 7.49 15.34 12.36
CA PRO A 204 7.15 13.95 12.04
C PRO A 204 8.38 13.04 11.87
N THR A 205 9.58 13.51 12.14
CA THR A 205 10.86 12.86 11.77
C THR A 205 10.97 11.45 12.35
N GLU A 206 10.57 11.26 13.60
CA GLU A 206 10.64 9.95 14.28
C GLU A 206 9.82 8.89 13.54
N GLU A 207 8.56 9.19 13.24
CA GLU A 207 7.62 8.26 12.65
C GLU A 207 7.99 7.89 11.22
N ILE A 208 8.36 8.89 10.41
CA ILE A 208 8.78 8.67 9.02
C ILE A 208 10.05 7.81 9.00
N ASN A 209 11.03 8.15 9.83
CA ASN A 209 12.31 7.45 9.83
C ASN A 209 12.22 6.03 10.43
N ALA A 210 11.31 5.77 11.36
CA ALA A 210 11.07 4.40 11.84
C ALA A 210 10.59 3.49 10.69
N VAL A 211 9.69 3.96 9.85
CA VAL A 211 9.21 3.20 8.68
C VAL A 211 10.31 3.04 7.63
N ARG A 212 11.09 4.10 7.35
CA ARG A 212 12.23 4.04 6.41
C ARG A 212 13.32 3.10 6.90
N GLU A 213 13.71 3.18 8.16
CA GLU A 213 14.72 2.30 8.75
C GLU A 213 14.33 0.83 8.59
N ARG A 214 13.08 0.47 8.86
CA ARG A 214 12.57 -0.86 8.62
C ARG A 214 12.63 -1.26 7.14
N ALA A 215 12.27 -0.35 6.24
CA ALA A 215 12.22 -0.61 4.79
C ALA A 215 13.61 -0.85 4.18
N TYR A 216 14.63 -0.16 4.65
CA TYR A 216 16.01 -0.30 4.16
C TYR A 216 16.87 -1.26 5.00
N GLY A 217 16.41 -1.61 6.21
CA GLY A 217 17.20 -2.28 7.24
C GLY A 217 18.13 -1.32 7.97
N SER A 218 18.26 -1.50 9.30
CA SER A 218 18.96 -0.55 10.18
C SER A 218 20.40 -0.28 9.77
N LYS A 219 21.13 -1.29 9.27
CA LYS A 219 22.52 -1.10 8.82
C LYS A 219 22.57 -0.13 7.64
N TYR A 220 21.90 -0.45 6.55
CA TYR A 220 21.91 0.38 5.34
C TYR A 220 21.34 1.77 5.62
N PHE A 221 20.24 1.87 6.37
CA PHE A 221 19.64 3.15 6.75
C PHE A 221 20.63 4.04 7.51
N ASN A 222 21.37 3.49 8.49
CA ASN A 222 22.32 4.25 9.28
C ASN A 222 23.54 4.72 8.47
N GLU A 223 24.00 3.90 7.52
CA GLU A 223 25.11 4.24 6.61
C GLU A 223 24.72 5.34 5.59
N HIS A 224 23.44 5.47 5.24
CA HIS A 224 22.94 6.36 4.18
C HIS A 224 21.96 7.42 4.68
N LYS A 225 21.95 7.75 5.97
CA LYS A 225 21.02 8.75 6.54
C LYS A 225 21.01 10.09 5.82
N ALA A 226 22.14 10.52 5.31
CA ALA A 226 22.25 11.78 4.59
C ALA A 226 21.49 11.80 3.25
N GLU A 227 21.08 10.63 2.75
CA GLU A 227 20.42 10.48 1.45
C GLU A 227 18.98 10.02 1.55
N ILE A 228 18.67 9.18 2.57
CA ILE A 228 17.37 8.49 2.63
C ILE A 228 16.55 8.78 3.88
N ALA A 229 17.18 9.26 4.98
CA ALA A 229 16.40 9.67 6.16
C ALA A 229 15.61 10.96 5.86
N TYR A 230 14.41 11.09 6.40
CA TYR A 230 13.68 12.35 6.36
C TYR A 230 14.44 13.42 7.16
N PRO A 231 14.63 14.64 6.62
CA PRO A 231 14.08 15.19 5.37
C PRO A 231 15.05 15.15 4.16
N ASN A 232 15.90 14.15 4.01
CA ASN A 232 17.03 14.14 3.08
C ASN A 232 16.80 13.41 1.75
N ASP A 233 15.67 12.71 1.58
CA ASP A 233 15.35 12.00 0.32
C ASP A 233 14.93 13.01 -0.76
N ASN A 234 15.95 13.68 -1.37
CA ASN A 234 15.80 14.81 -2.28
C ASN A 234 16.57 14.65 -3.60
N ASP A 235 16.94 13.43 -3.97
CA ASP A 235 17.71 13.16 -5.19
C ASP A 235 16.98 13.70 -6.44
N PRO A 236 17.48 14.74 -7.09
CA PRO A 236 16.78 15.37 -8.21
C PRO A 236 16.69 14.46 -9.43
N GLU A 237 17.64 13.56 -9.65
CA GLU A 237 17.59 12.61 -10.76
C GLU A 237 16.44 11.62 -10.58
N PHE A 238 16.25 11.12 -9.37
CA PHE A 238 15.15 10.22 -9.04
C PHE A 238 13.78 10.90 -9.13
N TYR A 239 13.68 12.17 -8.68
CA TYR A 239 12.38 12.87 -8.60
C TYR A 239 12.05 13.69 -9.86
N THR A 240 13.00 13.96 -10.74
CA THR A 240 12.70 14.60 -12.04
C THR A 240 11.74 13.71 -12.82
N ASP A 241 10.65 14.31 -13.33
CA ASP A 241 9.56 13.60 -14.05
C ASP A 241 8.83 12.53 -13.23
N ASN A 242 9.06 12.43 -11.93
CA ASN A 242 8.31 11.50 -11.08
C ASN A 242 6.89 12.01 -10.85
N LYS A 243 5.90 11.31 -11.41
CA LYS A 243 4.47 11.70 -11.38
C LYS A 243 3.75 11.22 -10.13
N TRP A 244 4.34 10.32 -9.34
CA TRP A 244 3.65 9.62 -8.25
C TRP A 244 4.02 10.14 -6.87
N MET A 245 5.15 10.84 -6.75
CA MET A 245 5.66 11.32 -5.49
C MET A 245 6.61 12.50 -5.67
N LYS A 246 6.82 13.25 -4.60
CA LYS A 246 7.73 14.40 -4.53
C LYS A 246 8.91 14.12 -3.60
N PRO A 247 10.03 14.84 -3.76
CA PRO A 247 11.12 14.82 -2.78
C PRO A 247 10.67 15.34 -1.41
N ASP A 248 11.46 15.07 -0.36
CA ASP A 248 11.13 15.51 1.01
C ASP A 248 11.07 17.03 1.16
N ASN A 249 11.91 17.76 0.41
CA ASN A 249 11.92 19.24 0.43
C ASN A 249 10.67 19.88 -0.20
N ALA A 250 9.80 19.11 -0.84
CA ALA A 250 8.50 19.60 -1.28
C ALA A 250 7.50 19.77 -0.12
N GLY A 251 7.81 19.25 1.06
CA GLY A 251 7.04 19.41 2.28
C GLY A 251 6.76 18.10 3.02
N ALA A 252 6.49 18.21 4.31
CA ALA A 252 6.30 17.05 5.18
C ALA A 252 5.09 16.18 4.78
N LEU A 253 3.98 16.78 4.31
CA LEU A 253 2.83 16.03 3.82
C LEU A 253 3.17 15.21 2.57
N GLU A 254 3.99 15.75 1.67
CA GLU A 254 4.47 15.03 0.48
C GLU A 254 5.39 13.86 0.85
N ALA A 255 6.28 14.05 1.83
CA ALA A 255 7.12 12.99 2.36
C ALA A 255 6.27 11.85 2.96
N ILE A 256 5.24 12.16 3.74
CA ILE A 256 4.33 11.17 4.31
C ILE A 256 3.54 10.45 3.21
N LEU A 257 2.99 11.18 2.23
CA LEU A 257 2.26 10.58 1.10
C LEU A 257 3.14 9.64 0.28
N LYS A 258 4.42 9.97 0.11
CA LYS A 258 5.42 9.13 -0.53
C LYS A 258 5.65 7.83 0.24
N GLU A 259 5.89 7.94 1.54
CA GLU A 259 6.07 6.75 2.38
C GLU A 259 4.80 5.88 2.42
N ARG A 260 3.62 6.48 2.54
CA ARG A 260 2.35 5.74 2.51
C ARG A 260 2.12 5.04 1.17
N LEU A 261 2.50 5.66 0.04
CA LEU A 261 2.41 5.02 -1.27
C LEU A 261 3.31 3.77 -1.37
N ARG A 262 4.57 3.86 -0.92
CA ARG A 262 5.52 2.75 -0.91
C ARG A 262 5.10 1.65 0.06
N GLU A 263 4.67 2.04 1.24
CA GLU A 263 4.35 1.14 2.35
C GLU A 263 3.06 0.35 2.12
N PHE A 264 2.00 1.04 1.69
CA PHE A 264 0.65 0.48 1.59
C PHE A 264 0.22 0.16 0.15
N MET A 265 1.18 -0.01 -0.75
CA MET A 265 0.90 -0.46 -2.11
C MET A 265 0.07 -1.76 -2.05
N PHE A 266 -1.05 -1.79 -2.76
CA PHE A 266 -2.04 -2.89 -2.76
C PHE A 266 -2.82 -3.13 -1.45
N GLU A 267 -2.81 -2.18 -0.51
CA GLU A 267 -3.60 -2.26 0.74
C GLU A 267 -4.82 -1.32 0.73
N GLY A 268 -5.13 -0.70 -0.40
CA GLY A 268 -6.34 0.11 -0.56
C GLY A 268 -6.29 1.51 0.07
N LYS A 269 -5.12 2.00 0.51
CA LYS A 269 -4.99 3.26 1.26
C LYS A 269 -4.90 4.51 0.38
N ARG A 270 -4.22 4.45 -0.77
CA ARG A 270 -3.82 5.63 -1.55
C ARG A 270 -4.93 6.61 -1.88
N TRP A 271 -6.11 6.10 -2.27
CA TRP A 271 -7.25 6.95 -2.60
C TRP A 271 -7.70 7.81 -1.42
N TYR A 272 -7.78 7.22 -0.24
CA TYR A 272 -8.17 7.91 0.99
C TYR A 272 -7.09 8.87 1.46
N ASP A 273 -5.81 8.54 1.30
CA ASP A 273 -4.68 9.41 1.66
C ASP A 273 -4.72 10.74 0.88
N ILE A 274 -4.85 10.68 -0.44
CA ILE A 274 -4.92 11.90 -1.27
C ILE A 274 -6.21 12.68 -1.07
N ARG A 275 -7.35 11.99 -0.85
CA ARG A 275 -8.62 12.64 -0.56
C ARG A 275 -8.63 13.35 0.80
N LEU A 276 -7.99 12.78 1.81
CA LEU A 276 -7.84 13.41 3.12
C LEU A 276 -7.22 14.80 2.99
N LEU A 277 -6.23 14.97 2.11
CA LEU A 277 -5.52 16.24 1.93
C LEU A 277 -6.26 17.23 1.01
N GLY A 278 -7.27 16.78 0.28
CA GLY A 278 -8.16 17.63 -0.51
C GLY A 278 -7.93 17.56 -2.02
N TRP A 279 -8.70 18.40 -2.75
CA TRP A 279 -8.77 18.34 -4.21
C TRP A 279 -7.41 18.50 -4.90
N ASP A 280 -6.56 19.41 -4.44
CA ASP A 280 -5.27 19.68 -5.07
C ASP A 280 -4.38 18.41 -5.12
N TYR A 281 -4.40 17.61 -4.05
CA TYR A 281 -3.69 16.34 -3.99
C TYR A 281 -4.35 15.27 -4.88
N VAL A 282 -5.68 15.22 -4.91
CA VAL A 282 -6.39 14.29 -5.81
C VAL A 282 -6.07 14.62 -7.27
N HIS A 283 -6.14 15.89 -7.65
CA HIS A 283 -5.83 16.34 -9.01
C HIS A 283 -4.36 16.09 -9.39
N GLN A 284 -3.44 16.29 -8.46
CA GLN A 284 -2.01 16.05 -8.68
C GLN A 284 -1.69 14.57 -8.91
N TYR A 285 -2.34 13.66 -8.18
CA TYR A 285 -1.97 12.24 -8.12
C TYR A 285 -2.97 11.27 -8.76
N SER A 286 -4.05 11.76 -9.32
CA SER A 286 -5.04 10.94 -10.02
C SER A 286 -5.60 11.67 -11.25
N SER A 287 -6.30 10.92 -12.08
CA SER A 287 -7.08 11.46 -13.20
C SER A 287 -8.57 11.63 -12.85
N ALA A 288 -8.93 11.55 -11.56
CA ALA A 288 -10.31 11.71 -11.14
C ALA A 288 -10.79 13.15 -11.33
N GLU A 289 -12.02 13.31 -11.76
CA GLU A 289 -12.71 14.60 -11.80
C GLU A 289 -13.20 14.95 -10.38
N GLN A 290 -13.31 16.24 -10.09
CA GLN A 290 -13.76 16.70 -8.77
C GLN A 290 -15.16 16.19 -8.42
N SER A 291 -16.04 16.08 -9.40
CA SER A 291 -17.39 15.51 -9.26
C SER A 291 -17.37 14.01 -8.87
N ARG A 292 -16.24 13.32 -9.06
CA ARG A 292 -16.06 11.89 -8.76
C ARG A 292 -15.40 11.59 -7.42
N LEU A 293 -15.29 12.58 -6.54
CA LEU A 293 -14.73 12.38 -5.19
C LEU A 293 -15.61 11.52 -4.29
N LEU A 294 -16.91 11.52 -4.51
CA LEU A 294 -17.86 10.65 -3.83
C LEU A 294 -18.33 9.54 -4.77
N TRP A 295 -18.76 8.43 -4.20
CA TRP A 295 -19.38 7.37 -4.97
C TRP A 295 -20.83 7.69 -5.33
N PRO A 296 -21.35 7.18 -6.46
CA PRO A 296 -22.77 7.27 -6.75
C PRO A 296 -23.56 6.43 -5.76
N ILE A 297 -24.80 6.87 -5.49
CA ILE A 297 -25.78 6.01 -4.85
C ILE A 297 -26.31 5.05 -5.89
N ASP A 298 -26.37 3.75 -5.59
CA ASP A 298 -26.86 2.75 -6.54
C ASP A 298 -28.33 2.95 -6.91
N ALA A 299 -28.67 2.56 -8.12
CA ALA A 299 -30.02 2.81 -8.66
C ALA A 299 -31.13 2.11 -7.85
N GLY A 300 -30.87 0.94 -7.27
CA GLY A 300 -31.82 0.22 -6.44
C GLY A 300 -32.13 0.98 -5.15
N THR A 301 -31.11 1.51 -4.51
CA THR A 301 -31.26 2.35 -3.29
C THR A 301 -32.07 3.61 -3.59
N LEU A 302 -31.80 4.30 -4.71
CA LEU A 302 -32.58 5.48 -5.12
C LEU A 302 -34.04 5.13 -5.43
N THR A 303 -34.29 3.99 -6.07
CA THR A 303 -35.64 3.52 -6.37
C THR A 303 -36.42 3.19 -5.10
N ASN A 304 -35.77 2.58 -4.12
CA ASN A 304 -36.39 2.18 -2.86
C ASN A 304 -36.59 3.32 -1.87
N ASN A 305 -35.89 4.45 -2.04
CA ASN A 305 -35.99 5.61 -1.16
C ASN A 305 -36.02 6.91 -1.96
N SER A 306 -37.22 7.41 -2.25
CA SER A 306 -37.45 8.64 -3.03
C SER A 306 -36.96 9.91 -2.35
N ALA A 307 -36.61 9.88 -1.06
CA ALA A 307 -36.02 11.02 -0.35
C ALA A 307 -34.54 11.21 -0.66
N LEU A 308 -33.88 10.18 -1.20
CA LEU A 308 -32.48 10.27 -1.60
C LEU A 308 -32.35 10.98 -2.96
N LYS A 309 -31.32 11.79 -3.06
CA LYS A 309 -30.86 12.38 -4.32
C LYS A 309 -29.52 11.80 -4.71
N GLN A 310 -29.33 11.60 -6.01
CA GLN A 310 -28.06 11.12 -6.51
C GLN A 310 -26.91 12.04 -6.11
N THR A 311 -25.75 11.45 -5.88
CA THR A 311 -24.51 12.20 -5.65
C THR A 311 -24.25 13.13 -6.86
N PRO A 312 -23.98 14.44 -6.63
CA PRO A 312 -23.69 15.36 -7.71
C PRO A 312 -22.60 14.83 -8.65
N GLY A 313 -22.82 14.99 -9.96
CA GLY A 313 -21.93 14.49 -11.00
C GLY A 313 -22.26 13.08 -11.52
N TYR A 314 -23.33 12.43 -11.01
CA TYR A 314 -23.84 11.14 -11.47
C TYR A 314 -25.33 11.18 -11.86
N GLU A 315 -25.82 12.38 -12.12
CA GLU A 315 -27.22 12.65 -12.53
C GLU A 315 -27.51 12.14 -13.94
#